data_b827c80236dcdea565e508d9172d6a2c
#
_entry.id   b827c80236dcdea565e508d9172d6a2c
#
_cell.length_a   1.000
_cell.length_b   1.000
_cell.length_c   1.000
_cell.angle_alpha   90.00
_cell.angle_beta   90.00
_cell.angle_gamma   90.00
#
_symmetry.space_group_name_H-M   'P 1'
#
loop_
_entity.id
_entity.type
_entity.pdbx_description
1 polymer ?
#
loop_
_entity_poly.entity_id
_entity_poly.type
_entity_poly.pdbx_seq_one_letter_code
_entity_poly.pdbx_strand_id
1 'polypeptide(L)'
;SFMNNKIMKKRVVVSLGHQALGYTTLEQRDAVQITARALADLVEAGYQLTITHSNGPQVSMIHKAMTELRRVYIDYTPAPMCVCSAMSQGYVGYDIQNSLRAELLSRGISRTVSTVLTQVTVDPYDEAFYEPTKIIGRYMSRDDAETEIKKGNYVIEEPGKGFRRVVAAPKPIDIVEIEAIRLLADAGQVVIACGGGGIPVIEQKHALQGASAVIEKDSIAGKLAGDLKADQLIILTSVPCVYKNFGSDRQEELRSLTVSEAMAYREERQFGEGNMLPKIDAAIAYLNVCPQGSVLITS
;
A
#
# COMPACT_ATOMS: atom_id res chain seq x y z
N SER A 1 24.82 -36.57 -12.91
CA SER A 1 24.10 -35.47 -13.52
C SER A 1 22.86 -35.17 -12.66
N PHE A 2 23.01 -34.29 -11.64
CA PHE A 2 21.90 -33.76 -10.87
C PHE A 2 21.24 -32.67 -11.71
N MET A 3 20.21 -33.03 -12.47
CA MET A 3 19.28 -32.04 -13.00
C MET A 3 18.48 -31.50 -11.81
N ASN A 4 18.87 -30.32 -11.32
CA ASN A 4 18.03 -29.51 -10.47
C ASN A 4 16.83 -29.10 -11.31
N ASN A 5 15.73 -29.84 -11.20
CA ASN A 5 14.40 -29.39 -11.59
C ASN A 5 14.09 -28.18 -10.67
N LYS A 6 14.53 -27.01 -11.08
CA LYS A 6 14.06 -25.76 -10.53
C LYS A 6 12.57 -25.70 -10.89
N ILE A 7 11.73 -26.25 -10.01
CA ILE A 7 10.28 -25.98 -10.04
C ILE A 7 10.20 -24.48 -10.06
N MET A 8 9.72 -23.91 -11.19
CA MET A 8 9.52 -22.47 -11.31
C MET A 8 8.46 -22.09 -10.27
N LYS A 9 8.92 -21.46 -9.17
CA LYS A 9 8.04 -21.03 -8.08
C LYS A 9 7.12 -19.94 -8.61
N LYS A 10 5.80 -20.07 -8.36
CA LYS A 10 4.83 -19.01 -8.61
C LYS A 10 5.27 -17.74 -7.86
N ARG A 11 5.29 -16.64 -8.60
CA ARG A 11 5.57 -15.32 -8.04
C ARG A 11 4.25 -14.68 -7.63
N VAL A 12 4.18 -14.25 -6.37
CA VAL A 12 2.98 -13.65 -5.78
C VAL A 12 3.33 -12.30 -5.17
N VAL A 13 2.53 -11.31 -5.47
CA VAL A 13 2.54 -10.02 -4.78
C VAL A 13 1.35 -9.98 -3.82
N VAL A 14 1.61 -9.72 -2.55
CA VAL A 14 0.58 -9.57 -1.51
C VAL A 14 0.51 -8.12 -1.06
N SER A 15 -0.69 -7.56 -1.10
CA SER A 15 -1.00 -6.23 -0.60
C SER A 15 -1.73 -6.32 0.74
N LEU A 16 -1.09 -5.83 1.80
CA LEU A 16 -1.62 -5.85 3.17
C LEU A 16 -2.40 -4.55 3.46
N GLY A 17 -3.66 -4.68 3.85
CA GLY A 17 -4.49 -3.58 4.31
C GLY A 17 -4.30 -3.25 5.80
N HIS A 18 -5.09 -2.31 6.32
CA HIS A 18 -5.01 -1.86 7.71
C HIS A 18 -5.22 -2.98 8.73
N GLN A 19 -6.15 -3.92 8.47
CA GLN A 19 -6.45 -5.00 9.39
C GLN A 19 -5.26 -5.93 9.61
N ALA A 20 -4.39 -6.06 8.63
CA ALA A 20 -3.18 -6.86 8.75
C ALA A 20 -2.12 -6.23 9.67
N LEU A 21 -2.24 -4.93 9.96
CA LEU A 21 -1.24 -4.13 10.68
C LEU A 21 -1.75 -3.51 11.98
N GLY A 22 -3.08 -3.30 12.13
CA GLY A 22 -3.66 -2.54 13.26
C GLY A 22 -3.43 -1.03 13.17
N TYR A 23 -3.95 -0.29 14.15
CA TYR A 23 -3.94 1.18 14.18
C TYR A 23 -2.97 1.78 15.19
N THR A 24 -2.69 1.07 16.28
CA THR A 24 -1.74 1.50 17.33
C THR A 24 -0.49 0.64 17.28
N THR A 25 0.57 1.05 17.99
CA THR A 25 1.80 0.27 18.09
C THR A 25 1.60 -1.11 18.74
N LEU A 26 0.72 -1.19 19.73
CA LEU A 26 0.39 -2.47 20.36
C LEU A 26 -0.43 -3.38 19.45
N GLU A 27 -1.45 -2.83 18.81
CA GLU A 27 -2.25 -3.56 17.82
C GLU A 27 -1.39 -4.04 16.66
N GLN A 28 -0.47 -3.22 16.16
CA GLN A 28 0.45 -3.58 15.09
C GLN A 28 1.32 -4.76 15.49
N ARG A 29 1.86 -4.75 16.69
CA ARG A 29 2.69 -5.84 17.21
C ARG A 29 1.97 -7.19 17.15
N ASP A 30 0.72 -7.22 17.59
CA ASP A 30 -0.07 -8.46 17.62
C ASP A 30 -0.56 -8.84 16.22
N ALA A 31 -1.04 -7.87 15.45
CA ALA A 31 -1.54 -8.09 14.09
C ALA A 31 -0.46 -8.59 13.14
N VAL A 32 0.75 -8.04 13.23
CA VAL A 32 1.87 -8.44 12.37
C VAL A 32 2.31 -9.87 12.66
N GLN A 33 2.21 -10.36 13.90
CA GLN A 33 2.50 -11.76 14.22
C GLN A 33 1.52 -12.71 13.53
N ILE A 34 0.23 -12.37 13.53
CA ILE A 34 -0.81 -13.17 12.85
C ILE A 34 -0.59 -13.11 11.33
N THR A 35 -0.34 -11.93 10.80
CA THR A 35 -0.06 -11.71 9.38
C THR A 35 1.17 -12.50 8.93
N ALA A 36 2.23 -12.50 9.73
CA ALA A 36 3.46 -13.24 9.45
C ALA A 36 3.22 -14.75 9.30
N ARG A 37 2.33 -15.33 10.09
CA ARG A 37 1.95 -16.75 9.95
C ARG A 37 1.30 -17.02 8.61
N ALA A 38 0.36 -16.19 8.19
CA ALA A 38 -0.30 -16.32 6.89
C ALA A 38 0.68 -16.14 5.73
N LEU A 39 1.59 -15.17 5.81
CA LEU A 39 2.64 -14.96 4.81
C LEU A 39 3.62 -16.14 4.76
N ALA A 40 3.97 -16.69 5.92
CA ALA A 40 4.83 -17.87 6.02
C ALA A 40 4.19 -19.10 5.38
N ASP A 41 2.87 -19.26 5.47
CA ASP A 41 2.13 -20.33 4.79
C ASP A 41 2.37 -20.27 3.27
N LEU A 42 2.36 -19.08 2.68
CA LEU A 42 2.64 -18.89 1.26
C LEU A 42 4.07 -19.27 0.90
N VAL A 43 5.03 -18.84 1.70
CA VAL A 43 6.46 -19.19 1.50
C VAL A 43 6.67 -20.70 1.61
N GLU A 44 6.09 -21.33 2.62
CA GLU A 44 6.17 -22.79 2.85
C GLU A 44 5.54 -23.56 1.72
N ALA A 45 4.45 -23.05 1.13
CA ALA A 45 3.82 -23.63 -0.06
C ALA A 45 4.64 -23.48 -1.35
N GLY A 46 5.79 -22.79 -1.30
CA GLY A 46 6.71 -22.66 -2.41
C GLY A 46 6.54 -21.39 -3.24
N TYR A 47 5.71 -20.44 -2.83
CA TYR A 47 5.56 -19.18 -3.53
C TYR A 47 6.77 -18.26 -3.32
N GLN A 48 7.13 -17.54 -4.38
CA GLN A 48 8.06 -16.41 -4.31
C GLN A 48 7.25 -15.16 -3.94
N LEU A 49 7.53 -14.59 -2.79
CA LEU A 49 6.68 -13.59 -2.16
C LEU A 49 7.30 -12.21 -2.18
N THR A 50 6.57 -11.24 -2.72
CA THR A 50 6.82 -9.81 -2.56
C THR A 50 5.61 -9.18 -1.87
N ILE A 51 5.87 -8.34 -0.86
CA ILE A 51 4.85 -7.80 0.03
C ILE A 51 4.85 -6.28 -0.08
N THR A 52 3.67 -5.70 -0.24
CA THR A 52 3.44 -4.27 -0.01
C THR A 52 2.40 -4.10 1.10
N HIS A 53 2.32 -2.92 1.68
CA HIS A 53 1.46 -2.68 2.85
C HIS A 53 0.92 -1.25 2.88
N SER A 54 -0.18 -1.04 3.60
CA SER A 54 -0.66 0.28 3.96
C SER A 54 0.19 0.89 5.06
N ASN A 55 0.11 2.21 5.24
CA ASN A 55 0.86 2.94 6.27
C ASN A 55 0.06 4.11 6.89
N GLY A 56 -1.23 4.24 6.58
CA GLY A 56 -2.02 5.41 6.96
C GLY A 56 -1.91 5.80 8.44
N PRO A 57 -2.22 4.92 9.39
CA PRO A 57 -2.08 5.22 10.81
C PRO A 57 -0.64 5.55 11.21
N GLN A 58 0.33 4.83 10.67
CA GLN A 58 1.74 4.98 11.02
C GLN A 58 2.31 6.32 10.53
N VAL A 59 2.03 6.69 9.29
CA VAL A 59 2.45 7.99 8.72
C VAL A 59 1.81 9.15 9.48
N SER A 60 0.54 9.04 9.83
CA SER A 60 -0.17 10.07 10.61
C SER A 60 0.42 10.24 12.00
N MET A 61 0.73 9.14 12.68
CA MET A 61 1.38 9.17 13.99
C MET A 61 2.75 9.86 13.91
N ILE A 62 3.58 9.46 12.96
CA ILE A 62 4.92 10.04 12.77
C ILE A 62 4.83 11.53 12.47
N HIS A 63 3.98 11.92 11.53
CA HIS A 63 3.80 13.31 11.15
C HIS A 63 3.32 14.17 12.33
N LYS A 64 2.36 13.66 13.10
CA LYS A 64 1.88 14.36 14.30
C LYS A 64 2.96 14.48 15.35
N ALA A 65 3.72 13.41 15.62
CA ALA A 65 4.83 13.45 16.58
C ALA A 65 5.89 14.48 16.19
N MET A 66 6.26 14.55 14.91
CA MET A 66 7.22 15.54 14.42
C MET A 66 6.68 16.95 14.50
N THR A 67 5.40 17.16 14.25
CA THR A 67 4.74 18.47 14.37
C THR A 67 4.70 18.93 15.83
N GLU A 68 4.35 18.05 16.77
CA GLU A 68 4.33 18.36 18.21
C GLU A 68 5.74 18.62 18.75
N LEU A 69 6.73 17.86 18.28
CA LEU A 69 8.13 18.09 18.68
C LEU A 69 8.58 19.52 18.33
N ARG A 70 8.25 19.98 17.12
CA ARG A 70 8.55 21.34 16.71
C ARG A 70 7.84 22.40 17.57
N ARG A 71 6.63 22.13 17.99
CA ARG A 71 5.86 23.07 18.83
C ARG A 71 6.56 23.34 20.17
N VAL A 72 7.23 22.32 20.71
CA VAL A 72 8.01 22.43 21.95
C VAL A 72 9.42 22.95 21.71
N TYR A 73 10.05 22.49 20.63
CA TYR A 73 11.43 22.84 20.29
C TYR A 73 11.45 23.48 18.89
N ILE A 74 11.48 24.79 18.86
CA ILE A 74 11.37 25.59 17.62
C ILE A 74 12.49 25.33 16.60
N ASP A 75 13.63 24.83 17.07
CA ASP A 75 14.80 24.53 16.23
C ASP A 75 14.57 23.30 15.33
N TYR A 76 13.59 22.45 15.67
CA TYR A 76 13.24 21.31 14.84
C TYR A 76 12.33 21.73 13.69
N THR A 77 12.75 21.43 12.47
CA THR A 77 11.89 21.57 11.30
C THR A 77 10.94 20.39 11.20
N PRO A 78 9.64 20.58 10.95
CA PRO A 78 8.73 19.46 10.73
C PRO A 78 9.22 18.64 9.54
N ALA A 79 9.22 17.32 9.69
CA ALA A 79 9.56 16.44 8.59
C ALA A 79 8.48 16.55 7.49
N PRO A 80 8.85 16.73 6.22
CA PRO A 80 7.90 16.68 5.12
C PRO A 80 7.16 15.34 5.07
N MET A 81 5.97 15.32 4.45
CA MET A 81 5.17 14.11 4.36
C MET A 81 5.93 12.95 3.69
N CYS A 82 6.73 13.24 2.67
CA CYS A 82 7.57 12.23 2.00
C CYS A 82 8.59 11.58 2.95
N VAL A 83 9.18 12.36 3.86
CA VAL A 83 10.10 11.83 4.88
C VAL A 83 9.35 10.99 5.91
N CYS A 84 8.18 11.43 6.34
CA CYS A 84 7.31 10.64 7.23
C CYS A 84 6.88 9.32 6.57
N SER A 85 6.62 9.34 5.29
CA SER A 85 6.34 8.14 4.50
C SER A 85 7.55 7.20 4.48
N ALA A 86 8.75 7.72 4.26
CA ALA A 86 9.98 6.93 4.34
C ALA A 86 10.20 6.31 5.72
N MET A 87 9.98 7.08 6.79
CA MET A 87 10.06 6.59 8.16
C MET A 87 9.05 5.47 8.42
N SER A 88 7.82 5.60 7.88
CA SER A 88 6.78 4.58 8.01
C SER A 88 7.15 3.28 7.29
N GLN A 89 7.81 3.37 6.14
CA GLN A 89 8.31 2.18 5.44
C GLN A 89 9.33 1.43 6.29
N GLY A 90 10.25 2.13 6.93
CA GLY A 90 11.22 1.55 7.85
C GLY A 90 10.54 0.91 9.04
N TYR A 91 9.61 1.60 9.67
CA TYR A 91 8.90 1.12 10.86
C TYR A 91 8.05 -0.12 10.56
N VAL A 92 7.14 -0.04 9.62
CA VAL A 92 6.24 -1.15 9.27
C VAL A 92 7.02 -2.30 8.63
N GLY A 93 7.93 -1.98 7.73
CA GLY A 93 8.80 -2.97 7.07
C GLY A 93 9.65 -3.75 8.07
N TYR A 94 10.21 -3.07 9.06
CA TYR A 94 10.97 -3.68 10.15
C TYR A 94 10.13 -4.69 10.94
N ASP A 95 8.92 -4.33 11.33
CA ASP A 95 8.03 -5.22 12.08
C ASP A 95 7.65 -6.48 11.27
N ILE A 96 7.26 -6.30 10.01
CA ILE A 96 6.93 -7.42 9.12
C ILE A 96 8.16 -8.29 8.88
N GLN A 97 9.28 -7.67 8.57
CA GLN A 97 10.54 -8.34 8.29
C GLN A 97 10.97 -9.25 9.44
N ASN A 98 10.97 -8.74 10.65
CA ASN A 98 11.36 -9.51 11.84
C ASN A 98 10.37 -10.62 12.17
N SER A 99 9.08 -10.33 12.15
CA SER A 99 8.06 -11.31 12.49
C SER A 99 8.00 -12.44 11.49
N LEU A 100 8.10 -12.13 10.20
CA LEU A 100 8.12 -13.14 9.14
C LEU A 100 9.39 -13.99 9.18
N ARG A 101 10.56 -13.36 9.38
CA ARG A 101 11.81 -14.09 9.54
C ARG A 101 11.76 -15.08 10.70
N ALA A 102 11.26 -14.65 11.85
CA ALA A 102 11.14 -15.51 13.03
C ALA A 102 10.18 -16.70 12.75
N GLU A 103 9.06 -16.45 12.12
CA GLU A 103 8.09 -17.49 11.75
C GLU A 103 8.69 -18.49 10.75
N LEU A 104 9.37 -18.02 9.72
CA LEU A 104 10.05 -18.89 8.76
C LEU A 104 11.09 -19.79 9.41
N LEU A 105 11.93 -19.21 10.27
CA LEU A 105 12.95 -20.00 10.99
C LEU A 105 12.33 -21.03 11.92
N SER A 106 11.21 -20.72 12.57
CA SER A 106 10.48 -21.69 13.43
C SER A 106 9.97 -22.89 12.64
N ARG A 107 9.75 -22.72 11.33
CA ARG A 107 9.35 -23.79 10.40
C ARG A 107 10.52 -24.45 9.69
N GLY A 108 11.76 -24.13 10.06
CA GLY A 108 12.95 -24.65 9.40
C GLY A 108 13.24 -24.05 8.02
N ILE A 109 12.64 -22.93 7.69
CA ILE A 109 12.81 -22.25 6.40
C ILE A 109 13.82 -21.12 6.56
N SER A 110 15.02 -21.30 5.97
CA SER A 110 16.05 -20.26 5.93
C SER A 110 15.89 -19.43 4.67
N ARG A 111 15.24 -18.29 4.80
CA ARG A 111 15.00 -17.35 3.70
C ARG A 111 15.13 -15.93 4.20
N THR A 112 15.90 -15.11 3.49
CA THR A 112 16.07 -13.70 3.84
C THR A 112 14.80 -12.92 3.52
N VAL A 113 14.36 -12.09 4.47
CA VAL A 113 13.31 -11.11 4.30
C VAL A 113 13.95 -9.73 4.37
N SER A 114 13.78 -8.92 3.36
CA SER A 114 14.37 -7.59 3.27
C SER A 114 13.33 -6.54 2.92
N THR A 115 13.46 -5.36 3.51
CA THR A 115 12.67 -4.18 3.18
C THR A 115 13.48 -3.28 2.26
N VAL A 116 12.89 -2.92 1.11
CA VAL A 116 13.46 -1.97 0.17
C VAL A 116 12.77 -0.63 0.36
N LEU A 117 13.54 0.39 0.73
CA LEU A 117 13.05 1.75 0.73
C LEU A 117 12.66 2.13 -0.70
N THR A 118 11.40 2.45 -0.93
CA THR A 118 10.86 2.52 -2.29
C THR A 118 10.29 3.90 -2.58
N GLN A 119 10.79 4.51 -3.65
CA GLN A 119 10.31 5.78 -4.20
C GLN A 119 9.48 5.51 -5.45
N VAL A 120 8.48 6.34 -5.67
CA VAL A 120 7.59 6.25 -6.84
C VAL A 120 7.47 7.61 -7.48
N THR A 121 7.78 7.71 -8.74
CA THR A 121 7.68 8.97 -9.49
C THR A 121 6.24 9.31 -9.81
N VAL A 122 5.92 10.59 -9.74
CA VAL A 122 4.62 11.18 -10.11
C VAL A 122 4.83 12.38 -11.02
N ASP A 123 3.81 12.71 -11.80
CA ASP A 123 3.81 13.89 -12.66
C ASP A 123 3.47 15.13 -11.81
N PRO A 124 4.32 16.17 -11.79
CA PRO A 124 4.02 17.41 -11.05
C PRO A 124 2.81 18.16 -11.59
N TYR A 125 2.37 17.85 -12.81
CA TYR A 125 1.20 18.43 -13.46
C TYR A 125 -0.05 17.55 -13.37
N ASP A 126 0.00 16.47 -12.62
CA ASP A 126 -1.18 15.63 -12.38
C ASP A 126 -2.31 16.47 -11.76
N GLU A 127 -3.53 16.30 -12.28
CA GLU A 127 -4.72 17.04 -11.83
C GLU A 127 -4.97 16.88 -10.33
N ALA A 128 -4.57 15.76 -9.74
CA ALA A 128 -4.72 15.51 -8.31
C ALA A 128 -4.05 16.56 -7.43
N PHE A 129 -3.01 17.25 -7.91
CA PHE A 129 -2.37 18.35 -7.16
C PHE A 129 -3.23 19.61 -7.09
N TYR A 130 -4.12 19.79 -8.04
CA TYR A 130 -5.05 20.93 -8.08
C TYR A 130 -6.36 20.65 -7.36
N GLU A 131 -6.76 19.38 -7.28
CA GLU A 131 -7.98 18.92 -6.61
C GLU A 131 -7.64 17.78 -5.62
N PRO A 132 -7.01 18.08 -4.48
CA PRO A 132 -6.70 17.08 -3.48
C PRO A 132 -7.98 16.45 -2.91
N THR A 133 -8.04 15.13 -2.90
CA THR A 133 -9.22 14.38 -2.45
C THR A 133 -8.94 13.29 -1.43
N LYS A 134 -7.67 12.90 -1.28
CA LYS A 134 -7.30 11.80 -0.38
C LYS A 134 -7.34 12.27 1.07
N ILE A 135 -8.24 11.72 1.84
CA ILE A 135 -8.39 12.01 3.27
C ILE A 135 -7.25 11.37 4.04
N ILE A 136 -6.58 12.15 4.89
CA ILE A 136 -5.53 11.68 5.79
C ILE A 136 -5.74 12.19 7.21
N GLY A 137 -5.21 11.45 8.18
CA GLY A 137 -5.23 11.83 9.58
C GLY A 137 -6.59 11.71 10.27
N ARG A 138 -6.66 12.24 11.48
CA ARG A 138 -7.86 12.24 12.33
C ARG A 138 -8.70 13.46 12.07
N TYR A 139 -9.94 13.42 12.56
CA TYR A 139 -10.78 14.61 12.63
C TYR A 139 -10.13 15.67 13.50
N MET A 140 -10.22 16.91 13.06
CA MET A 140 -9.74 18.08 13.79
C MET A 140 -10.85 19.10 14.04
N SER A 141 -10.63 19.97 15.01
CA SER A 141 -11.51 21.08 15.32
C SER A 141 -11.47 22.13 14.21
N ARG A 142 -12.43 23.06 14.25
CA ARG A 142 -12.44 24.22 13.35
C ARG A 142 -11.18 25.08 13.48
N ASP A 143 -10.71 25.29 14.71
CA ASP A 143 -9.51 26.11 14.96
C ASP A 143 -8.26 25.44 14.38
N ASP A 144 -8.12 24.13 14.56
CA ASP A 144 -7.02 23.35 13.97
C ASP A 144 -7.10 23.35 12.43
N ALA A 145 -8.31 23.23 11.88
CA ALA A 145 -8.55 23.29 10.44
C ALA A 145 -8.14 24.64 9.86
N GLU A 146 -8.49 25.75 10.53
CA GLU A 146 -8.10 27.10 10.10
C GLU A 146 -6.58 27.27 10.14
N THR A 147 -5.90 26.69 11.13
CA THR A 147 -4.45 26.69 11.21
C THR A 147 -3.83 25.94 10.03
N GLU A 148 -4.38 24.79 9.67
CA GLU A 148 -3.91 24.02 8.51
C GLU A 148 -4.13 24.77 7.19
N ILE A 149 -5.28 25.41 7.02
CA ILE A 149 -5.57 26.23 5.84
C ILE A 149 -4.59 27.40 5.71
N LYS A 150 -4.26 28.06 6.80
CA LYS A 150 -3.25 29.13 6.81
C LYS A 150 -1.85 28.66 6.40
N LYS A 151 -1.54 27.41 6.62
CA LYS A 151 -0.29 26.78 6.16
C LYS A 151 -0.32 26.41 4.67
N GLY A 152 -1.43 26.60 3.99
CA GLY A 152 -1.63 26.23 2.59
C GLY A 152 -2.11 24.79 2.38
N ASN A 153 -2.51 24.10 3.44
CA ASN A 153 -3.06 22.75 3.35
C ASN A 153 -4.55 22.77 3.02
N TYR A 154 -5.03 21.71 2.38
CA TYR A 154 -6.44 21.54 2.05
C TYR A 154 -7.17 20.78 3.15
N VAL A 155 -8.36 21.27 3.49
CA VAL A 155 -9.20 20.68 4.54
C VAL A 155 -10.62 20.58 4.03
N ILE A 156 -11.30 19.48 4.35
CA ILE A 156 -12.75 19.31 4.09
C ILE A 156 -13.50 19.23 5.42
N GLU A 157 -14.74 19.69 5.40
CA GLU A 157 -15.66 19.53 6.52
C GLU A 157 -16.57 18.32 6.27
N GLU A 158 -16.68 17.45 7.27
CA GLU A 158 -17.70 16.41 7.32
C GLU A 158 -18.74 16.82 8.36
N PRO A 159 -19.96 17.19 7.94
CA PRO A 159 -21.00 17.68 8.86
C PRO A 159 -21.27 16.72 10.02
N GLY A 160 -21.24 17.26 11.24
CA GLY A 160 -21.45 16.48 12.48
C GLY A 160 -20.26 15.66 12.96
N LYS A 161 -19.15 15.62 12.21
CA LYS A 161 -17.94 14.86 12.58
C LYS A 161 -16.72 15.74 12.79
N GLY A 162 -16.61 16.86 12.07
CA GLY A 162 -15.48 17.75 12.14
C GLY A 162 -14.77 17.94 10.80
N PHE A 163 -13.48 18.27 10.85
CA PHE A 163 -12.66 18.59 9.70
C PHE A 163 -11.57 17.55 9.50
N ARG A 164 -11.24 17.29 8.25
CA ARG A 164 -10.14 16.39 7.89
C ARG A 164 -9.25 16.99 6.81
N ARG A 165 -7.95 16.72 6.93
CA ARG A 165 -7.00 17.11 5.90
C ARG A 165 -7.16 16.22 4.67
N VAL A 166 -7.05 16.82 3.49
CA VAL A 166 -6.95 16.12 2.21
C VAL A 166 -5.63 16.44 1.53
N VAL A 167 -5.09 15.47 0.84
CA VAL A 167 -3.85 15.60 0.08
C VAL A 167 -4.03 15.08 -1.34
N ALA A 168 -3.13 15.49 -2.22
CA ALA A 168 -3.08 14.97 -3.58
C ALA A 168 -2.78 13.47 -3.58
N ALA A 169 -3.46 12.73 -4.45
CA ALA A 169 -3.18 11.33 -4.73
C ALA A 169 -2.94 11.14 -6.23
N PRO A 170 -1.78 11.59 -6.74
CA PRO A 170 -1.45 11.49 -8.15
C PRO A 170 -1.24 10.04 -8.58
N LYS A 171 -1.35 9.79 -9.88
CA LYS A 171 -1.09 8.49 -10.47
C LYS A 171 0.40 8.16 -10.40
N PRO A 172 0.77 6.95 -10.00
CA PRO A 172 2.17 6.52 -10.05
C PRO A 172 2.63 6.37 -11.50
N ILE A 173 3.88 6.79 -11.76
CA ILE A 173 4.51 6.62 -13.09
C ILE A 173 5.44 5.40 -13.04
N ASP A 174 6.51 5.47 -12.24
CA ASP A 174 7.51 4.42 -12.15
C ASP A 174 7.91 4.15 -10.69
N ILE A 175 8.23 2.89 -10.43
CA ILE A 175 8.86 2.46 -9.18
C ILE A 175 10.37 2.59 -9.37
N VAL A 176 11.01 3.53 -8.65
CA VAL A 176 12.42 3.87 -8.86
C VAL A 176 13.32 2.67 -8.62
N GLU A 177 13.09 1.92 -7.54
CA GLU A 177 13.92 0.78 -7.13
C GLU A 177 13.46 -0.56 -7.71
N ILE A 178 12.70 -0.55 -8.82
CA ILE A 178 12.14 -1.80 -9.37
C ILE A 178 13.19 -2.85 -9.74
N GLU A 179 14.35 -2.42 -10.22
CA GLU A 179 15.41 -3.37 -10.57
C GLU A 179 15.98 -4.07 -9.33
N ALA A 180 16.17 -3.34 -8.23
CA ALA A 180 16.63 -3.94 -6.97
C ALA A 180 15.58 -4.93 -6.42
N ILE A 181 14.30 -4.55 -6.47
CA ILE A 181 13.19 -5.41 -6.04
C ILE A 181 13.16 -6.70 -6.88
N ARG A 182 13.29 -6.57 -8.20
CA ARG A 182 13.30 -7.71 -9.12
C ARG A 182 14.48 -8.64 -8.86
N LEU A 183 15.68 -8.10 -8.67
CA LEU A 183 16.87 -8.89 -8.37
C LEU A 183 16.72 -9.71 -7.09
N LEU A 184 16.20 -9.12 -6.02
CA LEU A 184 15.94 -9.81 -4.77
C LEU A 184 14.88 -10.91 -4.95
N ALA A 185 13.81 -10.62 -5.66
CA ALA A 185 12.77 -11.58 -5.96
C ALA A 185 13.30 -12.74 -6.81
N ASP A 186 14.09 -12.45 -7.85
CA ASP A 186 14.71 -13.45 -8.72
C ASP A 186 15.69 -14.34 -7.94
N ALA A 187 16.34 -13.80 -6.92
CA ALA A 187 17.21 -14.56 -6.02
C ALA A 187 16.42 -15.43 -5.01
N GLY A 188 15.09 -15.41 -5.04
CA GLY A 188 14.23 -16.18 -4.15
C GLY A 188 14.08 -15.61 -2.76
N GLN A 189 14.45 -14.36 -2.55
CA GLN A 189 14.25 -13.67 -1.27
C GLN A 189 12.83 -13.16 -1.14
N VAL A 190 12.34 -13.03 0.09
CA VAL A 190 11.09 -12.34 0.39
C VAL A 190 11.39 -10.84 0.45
N VAL A 191 10.64 -10.05 -0.31
CA VAL A 191 10.87 -8.61 -0.43
C VAL A 191 9.65 -7.85 0.07
N ILE A 192 9.89 -6.86 0.92
CA ILE A 192 8.88 -5.87 1.33
C ILE A 192 9.20 -4.58 0.58
N ALA A 193 8.28 -4.11 -0.23
CA ALA A 193 8.50 -2.98 -1.12
C ALA A 193 7.26 -2.10 -1.26
N CYS A 194 7.44 -0.87 -1.70
CA CYS A 194 6.38 0.08 -2.00
C CYS A 194 5.43 0.35 -0.81
N GLY A 195 5.94 0.29 0.41
CA GLY A 195 5.15 0.53 1.61
C GLY A 195 4.41 1.88 1.55
N GLY A 196 3.10 1.84 1.87
CA GLY A 196 2.23 3.02 1.81
C GLY A 196 1.99 3.57 0.41
N GLY A 197 2.24 2.76 -0.63
CA GLY A 197 2.18 3.19 -2.02
C GLY A 197 3.51 3.71 -2.57
N GLY A 198 4.55 3.76 -1.73
CA GLY A 198 5.84 4.33 -2.06
C GLY A 198 5.99 5.79 -1.66
N ILE A 199 7.23 6.25 -1.62
CA ILE A 199 7.55 7.66 -1.34
C ILE A 199 7.35 8.45 -2.62
N PRO A 200 6.39 9.38 -2.69
CA PRO A 200 6.13 10.13 -3.91
C PRO A 200 7.25 11.13 -4.19
N VAL A 201 7.80 11.07 -5.40
CA VAL A 201 8.89 11.94 -5.83
C VAL A 201 8.66 12.46 -7.24
N ILE A 202 9.23 13.64 -7.51
CA ILE A 202 9.23 14.29 -8.81
C ILE A 202 10.65 14.30 -9.34
N GLU A 203 10.85 13.86 -10.56
CA GLU A 203 12.14 13.97 -11.24
C GLU A 203 12.43 15.41 -11.64
N GLN A 204 13.57 15.92 -11.21
CA GLN A 204 14.10 17.22 -11.61
C GLN A 204 15.55 17.05 -12.06
N LYS A 205 15.77 16.99 -13.36
CA LYS A 205 17.07 16.66 -13.97
C LYS A 205 17.57 15.30 -13.44
N HIS A 206 18.60 15.32 -12.58
CA HIS A 206 19.19 14.10 -12.00
C HIS A 206 18.75 13.85 -10.56
N ALA A 207 17.97 14.75 -9.96
CA ALA A 207 17.52 14.64 -8.59
C ALA A 207 16.08 14.16 -8.50
N LEU A 208 15.77 13.48 -7.40
CA LEU A 208 14.40 13.15 -7.01
C LEU A 208 14.00 14.07 -5.87
N GLN A 209 12.94 14.83 -6.06
CA GLN A 209 12.41 15.73 -5.05
C GLN A 209 11.12 15.16 -4.47
N GLY A 210 11.01 15.07 -3.15
CA GLY A 210 9.80 14.62 -2.48
C GLY A 210 8.59 15.49 -2.83
N ALA A 211 7.49 14.84 -3.17
CA ALA A 211 6.22 15.49 -3.47
C ALA A 211 5.32 15.54 -2.23
N SER A 212 4.54 16.61 -2.09
CA SER A 212 3.50 16.71 -1.05
C SER A 212 2.24 15.98 -1.49
N ALA A 213 2.29 14.66 -1.43
CA ALA A 213 1.28 13.77 -1.97
C ALA A 213 1.31 12.42 -1.24
N VAL A 214 0.30 11.61 -1.49
CA VAL A 214 0.29 10.17 -1.18
C VAL A 214 -0.01 9.39 -2.44
N ILE A 215 0.42 8.15 -2.51
CA ILE A 215 0.13 7.27 -3.63
C ILE A 215 -0.85 6.21 -3.16
N GLU A 216 -1.85 5.93 -3.97
CA GLU A 216 -2.84 4.90 -3.65
C GLU A 216 -2.17 3.52 -3.62
N LYS A 217 -2.21 2.87 -2.46
CA LYS A 217 -1.56 1.57 -2.23
C LYS A 217 -2.01 0.50 -3.23
N ASP A 218 -3.30 0.43 -3.51
CA ASP A 218 -3.84 -0.59 -4.42
C ASP A 218 -3.31 -0.40 -5.85
N SER A 219 -3.22 0.85 -6.31
CA SER A 219 -2.64 1.17 -7.62
C SER A 219 -1.18 0.70 -7.72
N ILE A 220 -0.39 0.94 -6.68
CA ILE A 220 1.00 0.48 -6.63
C ILE A 220 1.10 -1.04 -6.54
N ALA A 221 0.23 -1.71 -5.80
CA ALA A 221 0.22 -3.16 -5.74
C ALA A 221 0.01 -3.78 -7.12
N GLY A 222 -0.94 -3.25 -7.89
CA GLY A 222 -1.18 -3.67 -9.27
C GLY A 222 0.02 -3.41 -10.17
N LYS A 223 0.63 -2.22 -10.06
CA LYS A 223 1.83 -1.86 -10.84
C LYS A 223 3.02 -2.74 -10.48
N LEU A 224 3.28 -2.95 -9.21
CA LEU A 224 4.38 -3.81 -8.73
C LEU A 224 4.21 -5.24 -9.25
N ALA A 225 3.01 -5.78 -9.16
CA ALA A 225 2.70 -7.11 -9.68
C ALA A 225 2.93 -7.19 -11.20
N GLY A 226 2.52 -6.17 -11.94
CA GLY A 226 2.75 -6.08 -13.38
C GLY A 226 4.23 -5.96 -13.74
N ASP A 227 4.96 -5.08 -13.08
CA ASP A 227 6.38 -4.84 -13.32
C ASP A 227 7.25 -6.07 -12.96
N LEU A 228 6.87 -6.83 -11.96
CA LEU A 228 7.52 -8.09 -11.58
C LEU A 228 7.03 -9.29 -12.41
N LYS A 229 6.06 -9.11 -13.27
CA LYS A 229 5.40 -10.20 -14.00
C LYS A 229 4.93 -11.31 -13.06
N ALA A 230 4.28 -10.91 -11.97
CA ALA A 230 3.76 -11.84 -10.99
C ALA A 230 2.69 -12.76 -11.61
N ASP A 231 2.62 -13.99 -11.10
CA ASP A 231 1.59 -14.95 -11.49
C ASP A 231 0.26 -14.67 -10.79
N GLN A 232 0.33 -14.05 -9.62
CA GLN A 232 -0.85 -13.71 -8.82
C GLN A 232 -0.63 -12.44 -8.02
N LEU A 233 -1.70 -11.64 -7.91
CA LEU A 233 -1.83 -10.51 -7.00
C LEU A 233 -2.88 -10.87 -5.94
N ILE A 234 -2.51 -10.83 -4.67
CA ILE A 234 -3.41 -11.04 -3.54
C ILE A 234 -3.61 -9.71 -2.83
N ILE A 235 -4.85 -9.24 -2.78
CA ILE A 235 -5.23 -8.02 -2.07
C ILE A 235 -6.01 -8.42 -0.83
N LEU A 236 -5.42 -8.22 0.35
CA LEU A 236 -6.06 -8.45 1.63
C LEU A 236 -6.84 -7.20 2.06
N THR A 237 -8.12 -7.40 2.38
CA THR A 237 -9.06 -6.34 2.74
C THR A 237 -9.95 -6.80 3.90
N SER A 238 -10.91 -5.95 4.29
CA SER A 238 -11.81 -6.22 5.42
C SER A 238 -12.98 -7.15 5.10
N VAL A 239 -13.18 -7.48 3.82
CA VAL A 239 -14.29 -8.33 3.40
C VAL A 239 -13.76 -9.60 2.73
N PRO A 240 -14.49 -10.73 2.84
CA PRO A 240 -14.02 -12.01 2.33
C PRO A 240 -14.05 -12.13 0.79
N CYS A 241 -14.85 -11.29 0.12
CA CYS A 241 -14.95 -11.29 -1.35
C CYS A 241 -15.49 -9.96 -1.86
N VAL A 242 -15.58 -9.84 -3.18
CA VAL A 242 -16.22 -8.72 -3.86
C VAL A 242 -17.74 -8.93 -3.87
N TYR A 243 -18.49 -7.85 -3.76
CA TYR A 243 -19.96 -7.90 -3.74
C TYR A 243 -20.56 -7.02 -4.82
N LYS A 244 -21.64 -7.48 -5.41
CA LYS A 244 -22.58 -6.66 -6.19
C LYS A 244 -23.65 -6.13 -5.24
N ASN A 245 -24.10 -4.89 -5.44
CA ASN A 245 -25.12 -4.23 -4.61
C ASN A 245 -24.80 -4.26 -3.11
N PHE A 246 -23.53 -4.03 -2.76
CA PHE A 246 -23.05 -4.08 -1.38
C PHE A 246 -23.86 -3.17 -0.44
N GLY A 247 -24.23 -3.71 0.71
CA GLY A 247 -24.98 -2.98 1.73
C GLY A 247 -26.50 -2.90 1.47
N SER A 248 -27.01 -3.50 0.40
CA SER A 248 -28.43 -3.57 0.10
C SER A 248 -29.00 -4.97 0.36
N ASP A 249 -30.34 -5.09 0.33
CA ASP A 249 -31.03 -6.38 0.40
C ASP A 249 -30.84 -7.27 -0.85
N ARG A 250 -30.27 -6.70 -1.91
CA ARG A 250 -29.86 -7.40 -3.13
C ARG A 250 -28.37 -7.73 -3.20
N GLN A 251 -27.66 -7.64 -2.06
CA GLN A 251 -26.24 -7.96 -2.01
C GLN A 251 -25.96 -9.38 -2.47
N GLU A 252 -25.01 -9.53 -3.36
CA GLU A 252 -24.58 -10.80 -3.95
C GLU A 252 -23.06 -10.94 -3.92
N GLU A 253 -22.57 -12.08 -3.49
CA GLU A 253 -21.14 -12.39 -3.52
C GLU A 253 -20.68 -12.66 -4.96
N LEU A 254 -19.63 -11.98 -5.37
CA LEU A 254 -18.97 -12.18 -6.66
C LEU A 254 -17.66 -12.93 -6.42
N ARG A 255 -17.74 -14.26 -6.42
CA ARG A 255 -16.57 -15.13 -6.11
C ARG A 255 -15.62 -15.28 -7.27
N SER A 256 -16.07 -15.03 -8.48
CA SER A 256 -15.24 -15.07 -9.69
C SER A 256 -15.74 -14.03 -10.68
N LEU A 257 -14.81 -13.28 -11.25
CA LEU A 257 -15.07 -12.23 -12.24
C LEU A 257 -14.04 -12.32 -13.35
N THR A 258 -14.49 -12.16 -14.59
CA THR A 258 -13.59 -11.82 -15.68
C THR A 258 -13.30 -10.31 -15.67
N VAL A 259 -12.24 -9.89 -16.38
CA VAL A 259 -11.93 -8.45 -16.56
C VAL A 259 -13.12 -7.72 -17.19
N SER A 260 -13.76 -8.33 -18.20
CA SER A 260 -14.94 -7.74 -18.86
C SER A 260 -16.11 -7.54 -17.91
N GLU A 261 -16.39 -8.53 -17.06
CA GLU A 261 -17.44 -8.42 -16.03
C GLU A 261 -17.11 -7.34 -15.00
N ALA A 262 -15.85 -7.29 -14.55
CA ALA A 262 -15.41 -6.27 -13.61
C ALA A 262 -15.53 -4.85 -14.20
N MET A 263 -15.18 -4.67 -15.47
CA MET A 263 -15.35 -3.40 -16.17
C MET A 263 -16.82 -2.99 -16.31
N ALA A 264 -17.70 -3.94 -16.63
CA ALA A 264 -19.13 -3.70 -16.71
C ALA A 264 -19.71 -3.28 -15.37
N TYR A 265 -19.39 -3.98 -14.29
CA TYR A 265 -19.84 -3.61 -12.93
C TYR A 265 -19.26 -2.26 -12.47
N ARG A 266 -18.06 -1.93 -12.88
CA ARG A 266 -17.48 -0.60 -12.62
C ARG A 266 -18.29 0.51 -13.29
N GLU A 267 -18.68 0.34 -14.55
CA GLU A 267 -19.54 1.29 -15.27
C GLU A 267 -20.93 1.43 -14.61
N GLU A 268 -21.44 0.34 -14.05
CA GLU A 268 -22.69 0.32 -13.28
C GLU A 268 -22.55 0.91 -11.87
N ARG A 269 -21.35 1.37 -11.49
CA ARG A 269 -21.02 1.91 -10.17
C ARG A 269 -21.33 0.95 -9.01
N GLN A 270 -21.03 -0.34 -9.21
CA GLN A 270 -21.26 -1.38 -8.19
C GLN A 270 -20.24 -1.38 -7.07
N PHE A 271 -19.11 -0.71 -7.24
CA PHE A 271 -17.99 -0.74 -6.30
C PHE A 271 -17.85 0.60 -5.57
N GLY A 272 -17.67 0.55 -4.24
CA GLY A 272 -17.45 1.75 -3.43
C GLY A 272 -16.15 2.46 -3.79
N GLU A 273 -16.23 3.77 -4.06
CA GLU A 273 -15.12 4.59 -4.55
C GLU A 273 -13.94 4.67 -3.58
N GLY A 274 -14.21 4.64 -2.27
CA GLY A 274 -13.18 4.77 -1.24
C GLY A 274 -12.53 3.46 -0.80
N ASN A 275 -13.02 2.30 -1.23
CA ASN A 275 -12.56 1.00 -0.74
C ASN A 275 -12.40 -0.06 -1.83
N MET A 276 -13.50 -0.58 -2.41
CA MET A 276 -13.44 -1.68 -3.36
C MET A 276 -13.02 -1.24 -4.77
N LEU A 277 -13.46 -0.06 -5.23
CA LEU A 277 -13.14 0.41 -6.58
C LEU A 277 -11.63 0.51 -6.85
N PRO A 278 -10.80 1.08 -5.96
CA PRO A 278 -9.35 1.08 -6.17
C PRO A 278 -8.75 -0.31 -6.32
N LYS A 279 -9.28 -1.32 -5.63
CA LYS A 279 -8.83 -2.71 -5.71
C LYS A 279 -9.19 -3.34 -7.06
N ILE A 280 -10.40 -3.08 -7.53
CA ILE A 280 -10.86 -3.52 -8.86
C ILE A 280 -10.03 -2.86 -9.97
N ASP A 281 -9.78 -1.56 -9.87
CA ASP A 281 -8.95 -0.83 -10.84
C ASP A 281 -7.52 -1.37 -10.87
N ALA A 282 -6.95 -1.66 -9.71
CA ALA A 282 -5.63 -2.29 -9.59
C ALA A 282 -5.60 -3.69 -10.24
N ALA A 283 -6.63 -4.49 -10.00
CA ALA A 283 -6.78 -5.83 -10.58
C ALA A 283 -6.85 -5.75 -12.12
N ILE A 284 -7.66 -4.85 -12.67
CA ILE A 284 -7.81 -4.65 -14.10
C ILE A 284 -6.47 -4.20 -14.71
N ALA A 285 -5.81 -3.22 -14.11
CA ALA A 285 -4.52 -2.72 -14.58
C ALA A 285 -3.44 -3.82 -14.61
N TYR A 286 -3.36 -4.62 -13.56
CA TYR A 286 -2.44 -5.76 -13.48
C TYR A 286 -2.74 -6.82 -14.55
N LEU A 287 -4.00 -7.23 -14.72
CA LEU A 287 -4.40 -8.26 -15.68
C LEU A 287 -4.27 -7.80 -17.12
N ASN A 288 -4.34 -6.49 -17.39
CA ASN A 288 -4.04 -5.95 -18.72
C ASN A 288 -2.55 -6.10 -19.08
N VAL A 289 -1.65 -6.03 -18.10
CA VAL A 289 -0.21 -6.26 -18.28
C VAL A 289 0.14 -7.76 -18.25
N CYS A 290 -0.51 -8.50 -17.38
CA CYS A 290 -0.29 -9.94 -17.18
C CYS A 290 -1.60 -10.72 -17.44
N PRO A 291 -2.00 -10.95 -18.71
CA PRO A 291 -3.28 -11.61 -19.03
C PRO A 291 -3.41 -13.04 -18.50
N GLN A 292 -2.28 -13.71 -18.23
CA GLN A 292 -2.25 -15.08 -17.67
C GLN A 292 -2.25 -15.08 -16.14
N GLY A 293 -2.18 -13.91 -15.51
CA GLY A 293 -2.23 -13.78 -14.08
C GLY A 293 -3.62 -13.97 -13.49
N SER A 294 -3.68 -13.97 -12.17
CA SER A 294 -4.94 -13.97 -11.41
C SER A 294 -4.86 -12.99 -10.25
N VAL A 295 -6.02 -12.51 -9.82
CA VAL A 295 -6.15 -11.64 -8.66
C VAL A 295 -7.08 -12.29 -7.65
N LEU A 296 -6.66 -12.32 -6.39
CA LEU A 296 -7.49 -12.73 -5.27
C LEU A 296 -7.72 -11.53 -4.35
N ILE A 297 -8.97 -11.16 -4.14
CA ILE A 297 -9.37 -10.14 -3.16
C ILE A 297 -10.10 -10.84 -2.04
N THR A 298 -9.54 -10.82 -0.84
CA THR A 298 -10.05 -11.57 0.31
C THR A 298 -9.63 -10.94 1.64
N SER A 299 -10.14 -11.49 2.73
CA SER A 299 -9.77 -11.10 4.10
C SER A 299 -8.76 -12.04 4.73
#